data_8df62eac2a0d76ca469c6befb3d19199
#
_entry.id   8df62eac2a0d76ca469c6befb3d19199
#
_cell.length_a   1.000
_cell.length_b   1.000
_cell.length_c   1.000
_cell.angle_alpha   90.00
_cell.angle_beta   90.00
_cell.angle_gamma   90.00
#
_symmetry.space_group_name_H-M   'P 1'
#
loop_
_entity.id
_entity.type
_entity.pdbx_description
1 polymer ?
#
loop_
_entity_poly.entity_id
_entity_poly.type
_entity_poly.pdbx_seq_one_letter_code
_entity_poly.pdbx_strand_id
1 'polypeptide(L)'
;MILAWRASPPKNLSVLAAVIISALALITCPILLGYGVQRTLENPNVWRQNLAVLVVLYSILWLIGQSFRYLFYPAYGFIEQKMQSHHMADALATSIGADPRARAMLGASEIAYAIDAQAASIRETLATLYLSILPAGVGCIAGAVSILVMGGVPELGIFCGFVALYLAGSMPLIARHQKFQGEFFDGSMRSFGTLENTLRLWRESRILGAAPFLRDRYAQGRLPVEAKALKSYRYTMLLHTWQGAMLALCLLAIVLKTVLFGDGSPAQITGIAVALIGVCAAAIGPLQAVGFGVSTIAVSAERYRQAHHKIAAFTAENSGYLIDYVITTGELSLRVDARNLSETSYGVYTVKPGRPCWVRGASGAGKSLLLERLLGVRATTSPTRLLMSAPQGTLRFVYLPQEAGLLVGTAHENVAFGRDIPVHICDRYLQAVGLSEFTSGSARCHDTVAGESGSVSGGEGRRIALARTLAAAETFNEQKALSPATVMVLDEPTAGLDAPTRARVWELIERAAHTAIVLVSTHDEDAPARQDDTLIEL
;
A
#
# COMPACT_ATOMS: atom_id res chain seq x y z
N MET A 1 -10.18 -13.58 -1.88
CA MET A 1 -10.24 -15.04 -1.77
C MET A 1 -9.70 -15.75 -3.01
N ILE A 2 -10.18 -15.48 -4.23
CA ILE A 2 -9.67 -16.10 -5.47
C ILE A 2 -8.17 -15.87 -5.65
N LEU A 3 -7.66 -14.66 -5.41
CA LEU A 3 -6.23 -14.34 -5.47
C LEU A 3 -5.42 -15.10 -4.40
N ALA A 4 -5.92 -15.18 -3.17
CA ALA A 4 -5.28 -15.96 -2.10
C ALA A 4 -5.21 -17.45 -2.45
N TRP A 5 -6.28 -17.99 -3.05
CA TRP A 5 -6.31 -19.37 -3.53
C TRP A 5 -5.29 -19.62 -4.65
N ARG A 6 -5.20 -18.71 -5.62
CA ARG A 6 -4.21 -18.80 -6.71
C ARG A 6 -2.76 -18.67 -6.23
N ALA A 7 -2.52 -17.95 -5.14
CA ALA A 7 -1.17 -17.76 -4.61
C ALA A 7 -0.50 -19.05 -4.13
N SER A 8 -1.26 -19.95 -3.49
CA SER A 8 -0.78 -21.27 -3.03
C SER A 8 -1.94 -22.22 -2.72
N PRO A 9 -2.48 -22.96 -3.71
CA PRO A 9 -3.59 -23.90 -3.49
C PRO A 9 -3.32 -24.93 -2.39
N PRO A 10 -2.13 -25.61 -2.34
CA PRO A 10 -1.91 -26.63 -1.32
C PRO A 10 -1.89 -26.07 0.11
N LYS A 11 -1.38 -24.86 0.31
CA LYS A 11 -1.38 -24.21 1.65
C LYS A 11 -2.79 -23.79 2.08
N ASN A 12 -3.61 -23.31 1.16
CA ASN A 12 -5.02 -23.00 1.45
C ASN A 12 -5.79 -24.27 1.85
N LEU A 13 -5.53 -25.40 1.18
CA LEU A 13 -6.17 -26.66 1.51
C LEU A 13 -5.75 -27.15 2.90
N SER A 14 -4.46 -27.02 3.26
CA SER A 14 -3.98 -27.39 4.60
C SER A 14 -4.60 -26.53 5.71
N VAL A 15 -4.76 -25.23 5.48
CA VAL A 15 -5.45 -24.32 6.41
C VAL A 15 -6.91 -24.75 6.58
N LEU A 16 -7.62 -25.01 5.50
CA LEU A 16 -9.02 -25.43 5.53
C LEU A 16 -9.20 -26.75 6.28
N ALA A 17 -8.35 -27.75 5.98
CA ALA A 17 -8.38 -29.04 6.67
C ALA A 17 -8.14 -28.90 8.17
N ALA A 18 -7.14 -28.13 8.58
CA ALA A 18 -6.83 -27.90 9.98
C ALA A 18 -7.97 -27.19 10.74
N VAL A 19 -8.63 -26.20 10.11
CA VAL A 19 -9.78 -25.50 10.66
C VAL A 19 -10.96 -26.46 10.85
N ILE A 20 -11.27 -27.31 9.87
CA ILE A 20 -12.35 -28.30 9.95
C ILE A 20 -12.07 -29.29 11.08
N ILE A 21 -10.87 -29.86 11.15
CA ILE A 21 -10.49 -30.81 12.20
C ILE A 21 -10.59 -30.17 13.59
N SER A 22 -10.09 -28.93 13.74
CA SER A 22 -10.17 -28.17 14.99
C SER A 22 -11.64 -27.96 15.44
N ALA A 23 -12.48 -27.47 14.53
CA ALA A 23 -13.87 -27.19 14.85
C ALA A 23 -14.66 -28.45 15.21
N LEU A 24 -14.49 -29.54 14.46
CA LEU A 24 -15.16 -30.82 14.73
C LEU A 24 -14.71 -31.41 16.07
N ALA A 25 -13.42 -31.38 16.37
CA ALA A 25 -12.87 -31.86 17.64
C ALA A 25 -13.47 -31.09 18.84
N LEU A 26 -13.51 -29.76 18.75
CA LEU A 26 -14.05 -28.90 19.83
C LEU A 26 -15.55 -29.08 20.06
N ILE A 27 -16.35 -29.32 19.01
CA ILE A 27 -17.79 -29.57 19.12
C ILE A 27 -18.09 -30.95 19.64
N THR A 28 -17.25 -31.95 19.36
CA THR A 28 -17.43 -33.30 19.88
C THR A 28 -17.19 -33.36 21.39
N CYS A 29 -16.37 -32.49 21.97
CA CYS A 29 -16.08 -32.47 23.40
C CYS A 29 -17.36 -32.35 24.29
N PRO A 30 -18.26 -31.38 24.11
CA PRO A 30 -19.47 -31.27 24.94
C PRO A 30 -20.48 -32.42 24.71
N ILE A 31 -20.52 -32.96 23.48
CA ILE A 31 -21.36 -34.13 23.18
C ILE A 31 -20.90 -35.34 24.00
N LEU A 32 -19.59 -35.57 24.01
CA LEU A 32 -18.96 -36.62 24.80
C LEU A 32 -19.22 -36.41 26.30
N LEU A 33 -19.14 -35.16 26.78
CA LEU A 33 -19.44 -34.83 28.18
C LEU A 33 -20.88 -35.14 28.55
N GLY A 34 -21.85 -34.74 27.74
CA GLY A 34 -23.27 -35.04 27.97
C GLY A 34 -23.58 -36.53 28.02
N TYR A 35 -23.04 -37.29 27.06
CA TYR A 35 -23.14 -38.75 27.02
C TYR A 35 -22.53 -39.41 28.27
N GLY A 36 -21.35 -38.93 28.70
CA GLY A 36 -20.69 -39.44 29.90
C GLY A 36 -21.47 -39.16 31.18
N VAL A 37 -22.10 -37.97 31.30
CA VAL A 37 -22.97 -37.62 32.43
C VAL A 37 -24.21 -38.55 32.46
N GLN A 38 -24.87 -38.73 31.30
CA GLN A 38 -26.03 -39.63 31.21
C GLN A 38 -25.66 -41.04 31.67
N ARG A 39 -24.56 -41.61 31.12
CA ARG A 39 -24.12 -42.98 31.43
C ARG A 39 -23.73 -43.17 32.90
N THR A 40 -23.19 -42.12 33.52
CA THR A 40 -22.82 -42.12 34.93
C THR A 40 -24.07 -42.13 35.84
N LEU A 41 -25.11 -41.39 35.45
CA LEU A 41 -26.38 -41.37 36.18
C LEU A 41 -27.19 -42.67 36.02
N GLU A 42 -27.10 -43.33 34.86
CA GLU A 42 -27.75 -44.61 34.59
C GLU A 42 -27.05 -45.78 35.30
N ASN A 43 -25.72 -45.75 35.51
CA ASN A 43 -24.94 -46.84 36.11
C ASN A 43 -24.01 -46.33 37.24
N PRO A 44 -24.54 -46.05 38.43
CA PRO A 44 -23.77 -45.47 39.52
C PRO A 44 -22.61 -46.35 40.05
N ASN A 45 -22.64 -47.63 39.82
CA ASN A 45 -21.61 -48.57 40.35
C ASN A 45 -20.25 -48.49 39.64
N VAL A 46 -20.21 -48.02 38.41
CA VAL A 46 -18.98 -47.91 37.59
C VAL A 46 -18.61 -46.47 37.27
N TRP A 47 -19.14 -45.50 38.02
CA TRP A 47 -18.98 -44.09 37.73
C TRP A 47 -17.51 -43.63 37.64
N ARG A 48 -16.61 -44.14 38.51
CA ARG A 48 -15.20 -43.76 38.54
C ARG A 48 -14.47 -44.13 37.23
N GLN A 49 -14.72 -45.33 36.68
CA GLN A 49 -14.12 -45.79 35.42
C GLN A 49 -14.67 -45.00 34.24
N ASN A 50 -16.00 -44.79 34.19
CA ASN A 50 -16.63 -44.02 33.14
C ASN A 50 -16.12 -42.55 33.12
N LEU A 51 -15.99 -41.94 34.30
CA LEU A 51 -15.46 -40.57 34.42
C LEU A 51 -13.99 -40.48 34.00
N ALA A 52 -13.16 -41.43 34.38
CA ALA A 52 -11.73 -41.44 33.99
C ALA A 52 -11.58 -41.54 32.47
N VAL A 53 -12.29 -42.45 31.81
CA VAL A 53 -12.28 -42.58 30.34
C VAL A 53 -12.80 -41.31 29.68
N LEU A 54 -13.88 -40.73 30.18
CA LEU A 54 -14.45 -39.50 29.67
C LEU A 54 -13.44 -38.33 29.71
N VAL A 55 -12.79 -38.15 30.87
CA VAL A 55 -11.82 -37.06 31.05
C VAL A 55 -10.62 -37.23 30.09
N VAL A 56 -10.13 -38.45 29.91
CA VAL A 56 -9.02 -38.73 28.98
C VAL A 56 -9.44 -38.44 27.55
N LEU A 57 -10.59 -38.94 27.08
CA LEU A 57 -11.06 -38.71 25.72
C LEU A 57 -11.38 -37.22 25.47
N TYR A 58 -12.00 -36.56 26.42
CA TYR A 58 -12.26 -35.12 26.37
C TYR A 58 -10.96 -34.32 26.23
N SER A 59 -9.95 -34.65 27.07
CA SER A 59 -8.67 -33.97 27.06
C SER A 59 -7.91 -34.16 25.75
N ILE A 60 -7.96 -35.38 25.17
CA ILE A 60 -7.34 -35.68 23.86
C ILE A 60 -8.04 -34.87 22.75
N LEU A 61 -9.38 -34.90 22.69
CA LEU A 61 -10.13 -34.16 21.68
C LEU A 61 -9.91 -32.64 21.80
N TRP A 62 -9.89 -32.15 23.05
CA TRP A 62 -9.63 -30.74 23.31
C TRP A 62 -8.21 -30.35 22.89
N LEU A 63 -7.21 -31.18 23.18
CA LEU A 63 -5.83 -30.97 22.75
C LEU A 63 -5.72 -30.96 21.22
N ILE A 64 -6.35 -31.92 20.53
CA ILE A 64 -6.42 -31.95 19.07
C ILE A 64 -7.05 -30.65 18.54
N GLY A 65 -8.21 -30.27 19.05
CA GLY A 65 -8.90 -29.05 18.64
C GLY A 65 -8.05 -27.80 18.81
N GLN A 66 -7.39 -27.64 19.95
CA GLN A 66 -6.51 -26.47 20.20
C GLN A 66 -5.22 -26.53 19.38
N SER A 67 -4.59 -27.71 19.24
CA SER A 67 -3.35 -27.83 18.48
C SER A 67 -3.55 -27.56 17.00
N PHE A 68 -4.58 -28.12 16.38
CA PHE A 68 -4.89 -27.89 14.96
C PHE A 68 -5.30 -26.44 14.69
N ARG A 69 -5.84 -25.72 15.66
CA ARG A 69 -6.15 -24.29 15.55
C ARG A 69 -4.93 -23.43 15.23
N TYR A 70 -3.73 -23.84 15.65
CA TYR A 70 -2.51 -23.08 15.49
C TYR A 70 -1.52 -23.70 14.47
N LEU A 71 -1.68 -24.98 14.16
CA LEU A 71 -0.78 -25.72 13.29
C LEU A 71 -0.69 -25.15 11.86
N PHE A 72 -1.72 -24.44 11.42
CA PHE A 72 -1.75 -23.86 10.08
C PHE A 72 -1.16 -22.42 10.00
N TYR A 73 -0.76 -21.82 11.13
CA TYR A 73 -0.24 -20.43 11.13
C TYR A 73 0.92 -20.19 10.14
N PRO A 74 1.90 -21.09 9.99
CA PRO A 74 2.96 -20.88 9.00
C PRO A 74 2.44 -20.86 7.55
N ALA A 75 1.46 -21.71 7.23
CA ALA A 75 0.83 -21.74 5.91
C ALA A 75 0.01 -20.47 5.64
N TYR A 76 -0.76 -20.02 6.64
CA TYR A 76 -1.48 -18.77 6.61
C TYR A 76 -0.54 -17.58 6.45
N GLY A 77 0.51 -17.48 7.28
CA GLY A 77 1.49 -16.39 7.23
C GLY A 77 2.20 -16.28 5.87
N PHE A 78 2.48 -17.40 5.23
CA PHE A 78 3.02 -17.40 3.87
C PHE A 78 2.04 -16.79 2.85
N ILE A 79 0.76 -17.15 2.93
CA ILE A 79 -0.29 -16.61 2.03
C ILE A 79 -0.44 -15.11 2.27
N GLU A 80 -0.52 -14.70 3.54
CA GLU A 80 -0.65 -13.30 3.95
C GLU A 80 0.51 -12.45 3.40
N GLN A 81 1.76 -12.83 3.69
CA GLN A 81 2.95 -12.08 3.30
C GLN A 81 3.10 -12.00 1.78
N LYS A 82 2.86 -13.10 1.08
CA LYS A 82 2.95 -13.13 -0.39
C LYS A 82 1.92 -12.19 -1.03
N MET A 83 0.69 -12.19 -0.52
CA MET A 83 -0.35 -11.30 -1.04
C MET A 83 -0.07 -9.84 -0.72
N GLN A 84 0.38 -9.55 0.49
CA GLN A 84 0.71 -8.18 0.90
C GLN A 84 1.84 -7.61 0.05
N SER A 85 2.96 -8.35 -0.11
CA SER A 85 4.12 -7.91 -0.89
C SER A 85 3.77 -7.67 -2.36
N HIS A 86 3.01 -8.59 -2.97
CA HIS A 86 2.57 -8.43 -4.36
C HIS A 86 1.69 -7.19 -4.55
N HIS A 87 0.74 -7.00 -3.65
CA HIS A 87 -0.16 -5.85 -3.73
C HIS A 87 0.54 -4.51 -3.49
N MET A 88 1.50 -4.46 -2.55
CA MET A 88 2.30 -3.24 -2.32
C MET A 88 3.16 -2.89 -3.55
N ALA A 89 3.75 -3.90 -4.20
CA ALA A 89 4.52 -3.69 -5.42
C ALA A 89 3.64 -3.17 -6.58
N ASP A 90 2.45 -3.75 -6.76
CA ASP A 90 1.50 -3.31 -7.79
C ASP A 90 0.97 -1.89 -7.51
N ALA A 91 0.65 -1.59 -6.25
CA ALA A 91 0.19 -0.26 -5.85
C ALA A 91 1.29 0.80 -6.03
N LEU A 92 2.55 0.46 -5.74
CA LEU A 92 3.71 1.32 -6.00
C LEU A 92 3.87 1.57 -7.51
N ALA A 93 3.84 0.51 -8.32
CA ALA A 93 3.94 0.62 -9.78
C ALA A 93 2.83 1.51 -10.36
N THR A 94 1.58 1.32 -9.90
CA THR A 94 0.43 2.15 -10.28
C THR A 94 0.64 3.62 -9.88
N SER A 95 1.17 3.86 -8.67
CA SER A 95 1.40 5.23 -8.17
C SER A 95 2.54 5.94 -8.91
N ILE A 96 3.56 5.21 -9.37
CA ILE A 96 4.66 5.78 -10.18
C ILE A 96 4.16 6.08 -11.60
N GLY A 97 3.35 5.20 -12.18
CA GLY A 97 2.76 5.36 -13.52
C GLY A 97 1.55 6.30 -13.58
N ALA A 98 1.14 6.90 -12.46
CA ALA A 98 -0.04 7.77 -12.39
C ALA A 98 0.17 9.08 -13.17
N ASP A 99 -0.95 9.66 -13.63
CA ASP A 99 -0.98 10.95 -14.32
C ASP A 99 -0.26 12.03 -13.49
N PRO A 100 0.69 12.80 -14.08
CA PRO A 100 1.41 13.86 -13.38
C PRO A 100 0.52 14.91 -12.72
N ARG A 101 -0.66 15.19 -13.28
CA ARG A 101 -1.65 16.13 -12.73
C ARG A 101 -2.15 15.70 -11.36
N ALA A 102 -2.41 14.44 -11.24
CA ALA A 102 -2.87 13.83 -10.01
C ALA A 102 -1.77 13.79 -8.94
N ARG A 103 -0.54 13.48 -9.35
CA ARG A 103 0.59 13.38 -8.44
C ARG A 103 0.97 14.70 -7.77
N ALA A 104 0.71 15.83 -8.41
CA ALA A 104 0.98 17.16 -7.85
C ALA A 104 0.08 17.50 -6.64
N MET A 105 -1.04 16.80 -6.45
CA MET A 105 -2.02 17.09 -5.39
C MET A 105 -1.80 16.35 -4.07
N LEU A 106 -1.05 15.23 -4.08
CA LEU A 106 -0.77 14.44 -2.88
C LEU A 106 0.71 14.36 -2.59
N GLY A 107 1.07 14.56 -1.35
CA GLY A 107 2.44 14.35 -0.88
C GLY A 107 2.85 12.87 -0.95
N ALA A 108 4.17 12.61 -1.09
CA ALA A 108 4.71 11.25 -1.11
C ALA A 108 4.30 10.44 0.13
N SER A 109 4.21 11.07 1.29
CA SER A 109 3.77 10.47 2.55
C SER A 109 2.31 10.04 2.55
N GLU A 110 1.42 10.81 1.91
CA GLU A 110 0.01 10.44 1.80
C GLU A 110 -0.17 9.22 0.90
N ILE A 111 0.60 9.14 -0.17
CA ILE A 111 0.62 7.98 -1.06
C ILE A 111 1.18 6.75 -0.33
N ALA A 112 2.32 6.89 0.37
CA ALA A 112 2.91 5.81 1.15
C ALA A 112 1.93 5.29 2.22
N TYR A 113 1.26 6.19 2.94
CA TYR A 113 0.23 5.81 3.90
C TYR A 113 -0.97 5.10 3.24
N ALA A 114 -1.39 5.55 2.06
CA ALA A 114 -2.49 4.89 1.34
C ALA A 114 -2.11 3.48 0.88
N ILE A 115 -0.88 3.26 0.42
CA ILE A 115 -0.35 1.93 0.06
C ILE A 115 -0.29 1.02 1.30
N ASP A 116 0.25 1.51 2.41
CA ASP A 116 0.30 0.76 3.67
C ASP A 116 -1.11 0.43 4.19
N ALA A 117 -2.04 1.38 4.12
CA ALA A 117 -3.42 1.17 4.51
C ALA A 117 -4.15 0.11 3.66
N GLN A 118 -3.87 0.04 2.35
CA GLN A 118 -4.36 -1.05 1.50
C GLN A 118 -3.78 -2.39 1.93
N ALA A 119 -2.48 -2.47 2.16
CA ALA A 119 -1.80 -3.69 2.60
C ALA A 119 -2.31 -4.16 3.98
N ALA A 120 -2.48 -3.24 4.93
CA ALA A 120 -3.07 -3.51 6.23
C ALA A 120 -4.52 -4.02 6.12
N SER A 121 -5.32 -3.45 5.22
CA SER A 121 -6.70 -3.89 4.98
C SER A 121 -6.76 -5.32 4.42
N ILE A 122 -5.86 -5.68 3.52
CA ILE A 122 -5.73 -7.06 3.00
C ILE A 122 -5.36 -8.02 4.14
N ARG A 123 -4.36 -7.67 4.96
CA ARG A 123 -3.93 -8.46 6.11
C ARG A 123 -5.08 -8.68 7.09
N GLU A 124 -5.77 -7.63 7.51
CA GLU A 124 -6.90 -7.71 8.43
C GLU A 124 -8.04 -8.56 7.86
N THR A 125 -8.34 -8.41 6.56
CA THR A 125 -9.38 -9.20 5.89
C THR A 125 -9.01 -10.68 5.84
N LEU A 126 -7.78 -11.02 5.48
CA LEU A 126 -7.30 -12.41 5.46
C LEU A 126 -7.28 -13.02 6.87
N ALA A 127 -6.74 -12.30 7.85
CA ALA A 127 -6.72 -12.74 9.24
C ALA A 127 -8.14 -13.02 9.73
N THR A 128 -9.06 -12.08 9.54
CA THR A 128 -10.45 -12.22 9.95
C THR A 128 -11.14 -13.40 9.26
N LEU A 129 -10.92 -13.58 7.96
CA LEU A 129 -11.52 -14.68 7.20
C LEU A 129 -11.00 -16.04 7.65
N TYR A 130 -9.67 -16.22 7.73
CA TYR A 130 -9.07 -17.52 8.04
C TYR A 130 -9.06 -17.86 9.54
N LEU A 131 -8.88 -16.86 10.41
CA LEU A 131 -8.72 -17.09 11.86
C LEU A 131 -10.03 -16.92 12.63
N SER A 132 -11.04 -16.24 12.05
CA SER A 132 -12.29 -15.96 12.76
C SER A 132 -13.52 -16.51 12.03
N ILE A 133 -13.79 -16.07 10.80
CA ILE A 133 -15.05 -16.39 10.10
C ILE A 133 -15.09 -17.85 9.67
N LEU A 134 -14.02 -18.38 9.09
CA LEU A 134 -13.98 -19.76 8.60
C LEU A 134 -14.13 -20.78 9.74
N PRO A 135 -13.37 -20.69 10.86
CA PRO A 135 -13.58 -21.58 12.01
C PRO A 135 -14.98 -21.46 12.61
N ALA A 136 -15.48 -20.21 12.69
CA ALA A 136 -16.81 -19.96 13.25
C ALA A 136 -17.92 -20.51 12.36
N GLY A 137 -17.80 -20.38 11.04
CA GLY A 137 -18.77 -20.95 10.10
C GLY A 137 -18.87 -22.47 10.22
N VAL A 138 -17.71 -23.14 10.25
CA VAL A 138 -17.65 -24.60 10.45
C VAL A 138 -18.23 -24.97 11.81
N GLY A 139 -17.89 -24.24 12.88
CA GLY A 139 -18.40 -24.43 14.21
C GLY A 139 -19.91 -24.24 14.32
N CYS A 140 -20.47 -23.21 13.69
CA CYS A 140 -21.93 -22.97 13.67
C CYS A 140 -22.67 -24.09 12.93
N ILE A 141 -22.17 -24.54 11.78
CA ILE A 141 -22.80 -25.63 11.02
C ILE A 141 -22.78 -26.93 11.83
N ALA A 142 -21.63 -27.30 12.38
CA ALA A 142 -21.47 -28.48 13.17
C ALA A 142 -22.31 -28.41 14.47
N GLY A 143 -22.41 -27.23 15.11
CA GLY A 143 -23.27 -26.98 16.26
C GLY A 143 -24.75 -27.12 15.92
N ALA A 144 -25.20 -26.54 14.80
CA ALA A 144 -26.58 -26.68 14.32
C ALA A 144 -26.95 -28.14 14.04
N VAL A 145 -26.05 -28.90 13.40
CA VAL A 145 -26.25 -30.36 13.19
C VAL A 145 -26.32 -31.09 14.51
N SER A 146 -25.45 -30.77 15.48
CA SER A 146 -25.49 -31.40 16.81
C SER A 146 -26.77 -31.07 17.58
N ILE A 147 -27.25 -29.82 17.51
CA ILE A 147 -28.55 -29.43 18.13
C ILE A 147 -29.71 -30.18 17.48
N LEU A 148 -29.70 -30.34 16.15
CA LEU A 148 -30.74 -31.11 15.45
C LEU A 148 -30.76 -32.58 15.86
N VAL A 149 -29.59 -33.21 15.97
CA VAL A 149 -29.47 -34.65 16.30
C VAL A 149 -29.87 -34.94 17.77
N MET A 150 -29.51 -34.04 18.69
CA MET A 150 -29.69 -34.23 20.13
C MET A 150 -31.00 -33.65 20.66
N GLY A 151 -31.39 -32.47 20.18
CA GLY A 151 -32.57 -31.75 20.65
C GLY A 151 -33.78 -31.89 19.73
N GLY A 152 -33.54 -32.05 18.43
CA GLY A 152 -34.59 -32.16 17.42
C GLY A 152 -34.86 -30.86 16.64
N VAL A 153 -35.93 -30.90 15.83
CA VAL A 153 -36.31 -29.79 14.94
C VAL A 153 -36.70 -28.51 15.70
N PRO A 154 -37.44 -28.58 16.85
CA PRO A 154 -37.82 -27.38 17.59
C PRO A 154 -36.62 -26.57 18.13
N GLU A 155 -35.62 -27.25 18.70
CA GLU A 155 -34.38 -26.63 19.22
C GLU A 155 -33.55 -25.98 18.10
N LEU A 156 -33.45 -26.64 16.96
CA LEU A 156 -32.83 -26.07 15.76
C LEU A 156 -33.61 -24.83 15.28
N GLY A 157 -34.93 -24.86 15.30
CA GLY A 157 -35.79 -23.72 14.96
C GLY A 157 -35.54 -22.51 15.87
N ILE A 158 -35.42 -22.72 17.19
CA ILE A 158 -35.04 -21.68 18.14
C ILE A 158 -33.65 -21.11 17.81
N PHE A 159 -32.67 -21.98 17.61
CA PHE A 159 -31.31 -21.56 17.26
C PHE A 159 -31.28 -20.71 15.98
N CYS A 160 -31.90 -21.17 14.90
CA CYS A 160 -31.97 -20.43 13.64
C CYS A 160 -32.71 -19.09 13.77
N GLY A 161 -33.78 -19.02 14.53
CA GLY A 161 -34.53 -17.80 14.81
C GLY A 161 -33.66 -16.75 15.52
N PHE A 162 -32.94 -17.18 16.57
CA PHE A 162 -32.00 -16.28 17.26
C PHE A 162 -30.80 -15.85 16.38
N VAL A 163 -30.26 -16.72 15.52
CA VAL A 163 -29.24 -16.36 14.57
C VAL A 163 -29.73 -15.29 13.57
N ALA A 164 -30.96 -15.43 13.08
CA ALA A 164 -31.59 -14.44 12.20
C ALA A 164 -31.74 -13.07 12.90
N LEU A 165 -32.26 -13.06 14.15
CA LEU A 165 -32.40 -11.85 14.98
C LEU A 165 -31.03 -11.20 15.27
N TYR A 166 -30.03 -12.01 15.59
CA TYR A 166 -28.64 -11.59 15.80
C TYR A 166 -28.12 -10.85 14.59
N LEU A 167 -28.26 -11.41 13.39
CA LEU A 167 -27.80 -10.80 12.15
C LEU A 167 -28.58 -9.51 11.85
N ALA A 168 -29.90 -9.53 11.95
CA ALA A 168 -30.76 -8.38 11.66
C ALA A 168 -30.42 -7.15 12.54
N GLY A 169 -30.22 -7.35 13.84
CA GLY A 169 -29.86 -6.28 14.78
C GLY A 169 -28.40 -5.82 14.66
N SER A 170 -27.50 -6.69 14.16
CA SER A 170 -26.08 -6.34 13.98
C SER A 170 -25.86 -5.43 12.76
N MET A 171 -26.59 -5.61 11.66
CA MET A 171 -26.41 -4.87 10.40
C MET A 171 -26.42 -3.34 10.54
N PRO A 172 -27.42 -2.70 11.20
CA PRO A 172 -27.46 -1.24 11.33
C PRO A 172 -26.35 -0.71 12.23
N LEU A 173 -25.88 -1.49 13.21
CA LEU A 173 -24.76 -1.11 14.07
C LEU A 173 -23.44 -1.18 13.32
N ILE A 174 -23.23 -2.21 12.50
CA ILE A 174 -22.07 -2.36 11.61
C ILE A 174 -22.01 -1.19 10.63
N ALA A 175 -23.11 -0.84 9.98
CA ALA A 175 -23.15 0.27 9.02
C ALA A 175 -22.73 1.62 9.64
N ARG A 176 -23.19 1.91 10.87
CA ARG A 176 -22.81 3.12 11.60
C ARG A 176 -21.35 3.09 12.04
N HIS A 177 -20.88 1.95 12.52
CA HIS A 177 -19.47 1.75 12.85
C HIS A 177 -18.56 2.02 11.65
N GLN A 178 -18.87 1.46 10.47
CA GLN A 178 -18.15 1.68 9.23
C GLN A 178 -18.04 3.16 8.86
N LYS A 179 -19.16 3.91 8.94
CA LYS A 179 -19.17 5.35 8.63
C LYS A 179 -18.15 6.12 9.47
N PHE A 180 -18.16 5.95 10.80
CA PHE A 180 -17.25 6.68 11.68
C PHE A 180 -15.80 6.22 11.54
N GLN A 181 -15.59 4.95 11.20
CA GLN A 181 -14.26 4.41 10.93
C GLN A 181 -13.67 4.99 9.63
N GLY A 182 -14.49 5.17 8.59
CA GLY A 182 -14.07 5.85 7.36
C GLY A 182 -13.66 7.30 7.62
N GLU A 183 -14.46 8.05 8.38
CA GLU A 183 -14.14 9.44 8.76
C GLU A 183 -12.89 9.54 9.65
N PHE A 184 -12.67 8.58 10.52
CA PHE A 184 -11.43 8.47 11.33
C PHE A 184 -10.22 8.21 10.44
N PHE A 185 -10.33 7.30 9.48
CA PHE A 185 -9.26 6.99 8.54
C PHE A 185 -8.82 8.21 7.74
N ASP A 186 -9.78 8.97 7.17
CA ASP A 186 -9.49 10.20 6.42
C ASP A 186 -8.80 11.27 7.28
N GLY A 187 -9.22 11.40 8.53
CA GLY A 187 -8.59 12.29 9.50
C GLY A 187 -7.17 11.86 9.86
N SER A 188 -6.96 10.57 10.06
CA SER A 188 -5.65 10.00 10.40
C SER A 188 -4.65 10.19 9.26
N MET A 189 -5.07 10.02 8.01
CA MET A 189 -4.23 10.20 6.84
C MET A 189 -3.72 11.65 6.72
N ARG A 190 -4.60 12.63 6.91
CA ARG A 190 -4.21 14.06 6.95
C ARG A 190 -3.26 14.38 8.12
N SER A 191 -3.50 13.76 9.28
CA SER A 191 -2.62 13.93 10.44
C SER A 191 -1.23 13.36 10.21
N PHE A 192 -1.10 12.28 9.43
CA PHE A 192 0.18 11.68 9.09
C PHE A 192 1.03 12.61 8.23
N GLY A 193 0.45 13.27 7.21
CA GLY A 193 1.15 14.29 6.43
C GLY A 193 1.61 15.49 7.29
N THR A 194 0.79 15.92 8.26
CA THR A 194 1.19 16.97 9.21
C THR A 194 2.35 16.52 10.10
N LEU A 195 2.34 15.27 10.55
CA LEU A 195 3.43 14.70 11.37
C LEU A 195 4.75 14.69 10.60
N GLU A 196 4.76 14.22 9.35
CA GLU A 196 5.96 14.20 8.51
C GLU A 196 6.51 15.60 8.31
N ASN A 197 5.67 16.58 7.94
CA ASN A 197 6.11 17.96 7.79
C ASN A 197 6.70 18.53 9.08
N THR A 198 6.11 18.18 10.25
CA THR A 198 6.62 18.59 11.56
C THR A 198 7.99 17.95 11.84
N LEU A 199 8.17 16.68 11.53
CA LEU A 199 9.44 15.98 11.71
C LEU A 199 10.55 16.51 10.80
N ARG A 200 10.24 16.98 9.60
CA ARG A 200 11.23 17.64 8.72
C ARG A 200 11.81 18.91 9.34
N LEU A 201 11.06 19.59 10.19
CA LEU A 201 11.48 20.81 10.91
C LEU A 201 12.23 20.52 12.22
N TRP A 202 12.75 19.31 12.46
CA TRP A 202 13.34 18.92 13.73
C TRP A 202 14.58 19.77 14.13
N ARG A 203 15.41 20.16 13.14
CA ARG A 203 16.60 20.99 13.38
C ARG A 203 16.22 22.39 13.85
N GLU A 204 15.33 23.03 13.10
CA GLU A 204 14.81 24.36 13.40
C GLU A 204 14.05 24.36 14.73
N SER A 205 13.22 23.34 14.94
CA SER A 205 12.49 23.14 16.19
C SER A 205 13.42 23.03 17.40
N ARG A 206 14.54 22.32 17.25
CA ARG A 206 15.54 22.17 18.33
C ARG A 206 16.28 23.47 18.61
N ILE A 207 16.70 24.18 17.56
CA ILE A 207 17.47 25.44 17.69
C ILE A 207 16.59 26.56 18.24
N LEU A 208 15.34 26.66 17.78
CA LEU A 208 14.40 27.72 18.16
C LEU A 208 13.58 27.39 19.42
N GLY A 209 13.77 26.20 20.02
CA GLY A 209 12.97 25.77 21.17
C GLY A 209 11.48 25.56 20.87
N ALA A 210 11.10 25.34 19.62
CA ALA A 210 9.71 25.29 19.14
C ALA A 210 9.02 23.94 19.35
N ALA A 211 9.68 22.94 19.93
CA ALA A 211 9.12 21.59 20.13
C ALA A 211 7.79 21.57 20.90
N PRO A 212 7.58 22.34 22.00
CA PRO A 212 6.29 22.38 22.69
C PRO A 212 5.17 22.93 21.78
N PHE A 213 5.44 23.99 21.03
CA PHE A 213 4.47 24.58 20.10
C PHE A 213 4.04 23.58 19.01
N LEU A 214 5.00 22.90 18.40
CA LEU A 214 4.72 21.92 17.34
C LEU A 214 3.93 20.72 17.87
N ARG A 215 4.27 20.25 19.09
CA ARG A 215 3.52 19.19 19.79
C ARG A 215 2.07 19.60 20.03
N ASP A 216 1.86 20.79 20.59
CA ASP A 216 0.53 21.26 20.95
C ASP A 216 -0.33 21.53 19.71
N ARG A 217 0.27 22.06 18.63
CA ARG A 217 -0.39 22.23 17.34
C ARG A 217 -0.83 20.89 16.73
N TYR A 218 0.04 19.88 16.79
CA TYR A 218 -0.31 18.53 16.31
C TYR A 218 -1.42 17.91 17.16
N ALA A 219 -1.33 18.00 18.50
CA ALA A 219 -2.33 17.48 19.41
C ALA A 219 -3.71 18.11 19.18
N GLN A 220 -3.78 19.43 19.03
CA GLN A 220 -5.03 20.13 18.70
C GLN A 220 -5.64 19.66 17.37
N GLY A 221 -4.82 19.44 16.35
CA GLY A 221 -5.26 18.88 15.05
C GLY A 221 -5.79 17.45 15.16
N ARG A 222 -5.38 16.68 16.19
CA ARG A 222 -5.84 15.31 16.43
C ARG A 222 -7.18 15.22 17.15
N LEU A 223 -7.59 16.21 17.93
CA LEU A 223 -8.84 16.17 18.72
C LEU A 223 -10.09 15.79 17.90
N PRO A 224 -10.36 16.38 16.71
CA PRO A 224 -11.53 15.98 15.91
C PRO A 224 -11.44 14.54 15.39
N VAL A 225 -10.23 14.03 15.17
CA VAL A 225 -9.99 12.63 14.73
C VAL A 225 -10.29 11.67 15.87
N GLU A 226 -9.83 11.97 17.09
CA GLU A 226 -10.09 11.20 18.31
C GLU A 226 -11.59 11.15 18.65
N ALA A 227 -12.30 12.26 18.49
CA ALA A 227 -13.74 12.30 18.71
C ALA A 227 -14.51 11.33 17.78
N LYS A 228 -14.04 11.15 16.54
CA LYS A 228 -14.62 10.18 15.59
C LYS A 228 -14.28 8.75 15.96
N ALA A 229 -13.05 8.49 16.41
CA ALA A 229 -12.65 7.19 16.94
C ALA A 229 -13.53 6.78 18.13
N LEU A 230 -13.75 7.68 19.10
CA LEU A 230 -14.61 7.42 20.26
C LEU A 230 -16.05 7.10 19.86
N LYS A 231 -16.60 7.76 18.84
CA LYS A 231 -17.93 7.40 18.30
C LYS A 231 -17.93 5.98 17.71
N SER A 232 -16.91 5.62 16.95
CA SER A 232 -16.75 4.28 16.42
C SER A 232 -16.72 3.22 17.53
N TYR A 233 -15.95 3.42 18.60
CA TYR A 233 -15.89 2.51 19.76
C TYR A 233 -17.24 2.35 20.48
N ARG A 234 -18.06 3.41 20.56
CA ARG A 234 -19.43 3.29 21.13
C ARG A 234 -20.30 2.32 20.32
N TYR A 235 -20.24 2.39 19.00
CA TYR A 235 -20.99 1.45 18.15
C TYR A 235 -20.45 0.03 18.22
N THR A 236 -19.14 -0.15 18.38
CA THR A 236 -18.52 -1.46 18.64
C THR A 236 -19.04 -2.05 19.97
N MET A 237 -19.07 -1.24 21.03
CA MET A 237 -19.61 -1.66 22.33
C MET A 237 -21.08 -2.09 22.21
N LEU A 238 -21.92 -1.28 21.55
CA LEU A 238 -23.34 -1.61 21.36
C LEU A 238 -23.52 -2.89 20.54
N LEU A 239 -22.68 -3.09 19.52
CA LEU A 239 -22.70 -4.32 18.71
C LEU A 239 -22.40 -5.55 19.54
N HIS A 240 -21.31 -5.53 20.33
CA HIS A 240 -20.94 -6.66 21.18
C HIS A 240 -21.98 -6.94 22.29
N THR A 241 -22.55 -5.89 22.89
CA THR A 241 -23.61 -6.03 23.90
C THR A 241 -24.85 -6.68 23.29
N TRP A 242 -25.31 -6.22 22.12
CA TRP A 242 -26.42 -6.82 21.39
C TRP A 242 -26.16 -8.30 21.08
N GLN A 243 -25.01 -8.59 20.52
CA GLN A 243 -24.61 -9.95 20.16
C GLN A 243 -24.57 -10.88 21.36
N GLY A 244 -23.95 -10.44 22.46
CA GLY A 244 -23.86 -11.20 23.70
C GLY A 244 -25.25 -11.49 24.32
N ALA A 245 -26.13 -10.48 24.32
CA ALA A 245 -27.49 -10.65 24.82
C ALA A 245 -28.29 -11.66 23.99
N MET A 246 -28.24 -11.57 22.65
CA MET A 246 -28.97 -12.53 21.80
C MET A 246 -28.48 -13.95 21.97
N LEU A 247 -27.20 -14.15 22.16
CA LEU A 247 -26.61 -15.48 22.36
C LEU A 247 -26.96 -16.07 23.73
N ALA A 248 -26.96 -15.25 24.79
CA ALA A 248 -27.37 -15.67 26.11
C ALA A 248 -28.86 -16.08 26.15
N LEU A 249 -29.71 -15.30 25.45
CA LEU A 249 -31.13 -15.61 25.33
C LEU A 249 -31.39 -16.90 24.53
N CYS A 250 -30.62 -17.13 23.46
CA CYS A 250 -30.68 -18.36 22.68
C CYS A 250 -30.36 -19.59 23.53
N LEU A 251 -29.24 -19.54 24.28
CA LEU A 251 -28.85 -20.61 25.19
C LEU A 251 -29.93 -20.89 26.23
N LEU A 252 -30.43 -19.82 26.88
CA LEU A 252 -31.50 -19.94 27.88
C LEU A 252 -32.76 -20.60 27.30
N ALA A 253 -33.21 -20.18 26.13
CA ALA A 253 -34.41 -20.71 25.48
C ALA A 253 -34.27 -22.19 25.11
N ILE A 254 -33.13 -22.61 24.55
CA ILE A 254 -32.88 -24.01 24.17
C ILE A 254 -32.86 -24.90 25.42
N VAL A 255 -32.08 -24.51 26.44
CA VAL A 255 -31.92 -25.33 27.65
C VAL A 255 -33.24 -25.41 28.43
N LEU A 256 -33.93 -24.29 28.59
CA LEU A 256 -35.22 -24.24 29.31
C LEU A 256 -36.28 -25.13 28.62
N LYS A 257 -36.34 -25.06 27.27
CA LYS A 257 -37.26 -25.93 26.50
C LYS A 257 -36.93 -27.42 26.71
N THR A 258 -35.65 -27.79 26.66
CA THR A 258 -35.21 -29.18 26.85
C THR A 258 -35.53 -29.70 28.26
N VAL A 259 -35.31 -28.87 29.28
CA VAL A 259 -35.57 -29.26 30.69
C VAL A 259 -37.07 -29.34 31.01
N LEU A 260 -37.89 -28.40 30.49
CA LEU A 260 -39.31 -28.33 30.82
C LEU A 260 -40.20 -29.24 29.95
N PHE A 261 -39.79 -29.51 28.72
CA PHE A 261 -40.61 -30.19 27.72
C PHE A 261 -39.92 -31.38 27.06
N GLY A 262 -38.75 -31.82 27.58
CA GLY A 262 -38.00 -32.96 27.04
C GLY A 262 -38.66 -34.28 27.44
N ASP A 263 -38.79 -35.21 26.48
CA ASP A 263 -39.26 -36.57 26.69
C ASP A 263 -38.08 -37.48 27.04
N GLY A 264 -38.22 -38.31 28.09
CA GLY A 264 -37.20 -39.29 28.47
C GLY A 264 -37.00 -39.43 29.98
N SER A 265 -36.04 -40.27 30.36
CA SER A 265 -35.66 -40.42 31.77
C SER A 265 -34.92 -39.17 32.29
N PRO A 266 -34.94 -38.88 33.60
CA PRO A 266 -34.20 -37.75 34.17
C PRO A 266 -32.73 -37.76 33.83
N ALA A 267 -32.10 -38.93 33.72
CA ALA A 267 -30.71 -39.10 33.35
C ALA A 267 -30.45 -38.68 31.88
N GLN A 268 -31.34 -39.05 30.97
CA GLN A 268 -31.28 -38.67 29.56
C GLN A 268 -31.45 -37.16 29.37
N ILE A 269 -32.49 -36.57 29.98
CA ILE A 269 -32.76 -35.11 29.92
C ILE A 269 -31.54 -34.35 30.45
N THR A 270 -30.98 -34.76 31.58
CA THR A 270 -29.78 -34.12 32.16
C THR A 270 -28.56 -34.22 31.21
N GLY A 271 -28.32 -35.40 30.64
CA GLY A 271 -27.22 -35.60 29.69
C GLY A 271 -27.38 -34.74 28.45
N ILE A 272 -28.57 -34.68 27.85
CA ILE A 272 -28.89 -33.85 26.69
C ILE A 272 -28.73 -32.36 27.04
N ALA A 273 -29.25 -31.90 28.18
CA ALA A 273 -29.15 -30.52 28.62
C ALA A 273 -27.67 -30.08 28.78
N VAL A 274 -26.83 -30.91 29.42
CA VAL A 274 -25.39 -30.66 29.59
C VAL A 274 -24.70 -30.60 28.24
N ALA A 275 -25.00 -31.53 27.33
CA ALA A 275 -24.43 -31.52 25.98
C ALA A 275 -24.85 -30.26 25.19
N LEU A 276 -26.16 -29.90 25.24
CA LEU A 276 -26.65 -28.70 24.55
C LEU A 276 -26.04 -27.39 25.09
N ILE A 277 -25.87 -27.30 26.43
CA ILE A 277 -25.14 -26.17 27.03
C ILE A 277 -23.73 -26.04 26.40
N GLY A 278 -23.01 -27.15 26.37
CA GLY A 278 -21.64 -27.15 25.81
C GLY A 278 -21.60 -26.91 24.30
N VAL A 279 -22.52 -27.54 23.53
CA VAL A 279 -22.60 -27.33 22.07
C VAL A 279 -23.03 -25.90 21.75
N CYS A 280 -24.03 -25.36 22.44
CA CYS A 280 -24.42 -23.95 22.26
C CYS A 280 -23.25 -23.01 22.61
N ALA A 281 -22.53 -23.26 23.72
CA ALA A 281 -21.39 -22.45 24.09
C ALA A 281 -20.24 -22.54 23.02
N ALA A 282 -19.99 -23.73 22.48
CA ALA A 282 -19.01 -23.97 21.43
C ALA A 282 -19.41 -23.39 20.07
N ALA A 283 -20.71 -23.31 19.75
CA ALA A 283 -21.22 -22.68 18.51
C ALA A 283 -21.37 -21.16 18.64
N ILE A 284 -21.73 -20.66 19.82
CA ILE A 284 -22.03 -19.26 20.12
C ILE A 284 -20.77 -18.39 20.16
N GLY A 285 -19.71 -18.87 20.82
CA GLY A 285 -18.43 -18.14 20.84
C GLY A 285 -17.92 -17.80 19.42
N PRO A 286 -17.83 -18.78 18.52
CA PRO A 286 -17.54 -18.55 17.11
C PRO A 286 -18.52 -17.58 16.41
N LEU A 287 -19.81 -17.61 16.74
CA LEU A 287 -20.80 -16.73 16.12
C LEU A 287 -20.54 -15.24 16.48
N GLN A 288 -20.08 -14.94 17.70
CA GLN A 288 -19.61 -13.60 18.06
C GLN A 288 -18.41 -13.18 17.19
N ALA A 289 -17.48 -14.09 16.94
CA ALA A 289 -16.34 -13.85 16.06
C ALA A 289 -16.78 -13.59 14.61
N VAL A 290 -17.86 -14.24 14.11
CA VAL A 290 -18.42 -13.94 12.77
C VAL A 290 -18.97 -12.51 12.73
N GLY A 291 -19.76 -12.11 13.70
CA GLY A 291 -20.35 -10.77 13.73
C GLY A 291 -19.28 -9.66 13.80
N PHE A 292 -18.27 -9.85 14.65
CA PHE A 292 -17.11 -8.98 14.70
C PHE A 292 -16.30 -9.02 13.40
N GLY A 293 -16.06 -10.22 12.87
CA GLY A 293 -15.31 -10.42 11.63
C GLY A 293 -15.97 -9.76 10.42
N VAL A 294 -17.30 -9.86 10.29
CA VAL A 294 -18.04 -9.14 9.24
C VAL A 294 -17.85 -7.64 9.38
N SER A 295 -17.92 -7.11 10.60
CA SER A 295 -17.66 -5.69 10.86
C SER A 295 -16.22 -5.29 10.48
N THR A 296 -15.24 -6.10 10.86
CA THR A 296 -13.82 -5.86 10.54
C THR A 296 -13.57 -5.90 9.05
N ILE A 297 -14.08 -6.91 8.33
CA ILE A 297 -13.95 -6.98 6.86
C ILE A 297 -14.60 -5.78 6.20
N ALA A 298 -15.78 -5.38 6.66
CA ALA A 298 -16.49 -4.25 6.11
C ALA A 298 -15.73 -2.92 6.30
N VAL A 299 -15.11 -2.72 7.48
CA VAL A 299 -14.24 -1.57 7.78
C VAL A 299 -12.96 -1.63 6.94
N SER A 300 -12.32 -2.79 6.85
CA SER A 300 -11.10 -2.98 6.05
C SER A 300 -11.37 -2.79 4.55
N ALA A 301 -12.53 -3.25 4.05
CA ALA A 301 -12.96 -3.03 2.68
C ALA A 301 -13.19 -1.53 2.38
N GLU A 302 -13.80 -0.80 3.31
CA GLU A 302 -13.98 0.65 3.18
C GLU A 302 -12.65 1.40 3.21
N ARG A 303 -11.74 1.04 4.12
CA ARG A 303 -10.38 1.59 4.19
C ARG A 303 -9.61 1.32 2.88
N TYR A 304 -9.69 0.08 2.38
CA TYR A 304 -9.09 -0.29 1.10
C TYR A 304 -9.66 0.54 -0.04
N ARG A 305 -10.99 0.67 -0.12
CA ARG A 305 -11.68 1.43 -1.16
C ARG A 305 -11.28 2.89 -1.15
N GLN A 306 -11.24 3.53 0.02
CA GLN A 306 -10.84 4.93 0.16
C GLN A 306 -9.37 5.13 -0.23
N ALA A 307 -8.48 4.27 0.23
CA ALA A 307 -7.07 4.32 -0.13
C ALA A 307 -6.86 4.05 -1.63
N HIS A 308 -7.57 3.06 -2.20
CA HIS A 308 -7.54 2.75 -3.62
C HIS A 308 -8.11 3.90 -4.46
N HIS A 309 -9.23 4.48 -4.05
CA HIS A 309 -9.84 5.62 -4.75
C HIS A 309 -8.89 6.82 -4.76
N LYS A 310 -8.16 7.08 -3.69
CA LYS A 310 -7.15 8.15 -3.65
C LYS A 310 -5.97 7.86 -4.59
N ILE A 311 -5.50 6.62 -4.66
CA ILE A 311 -4.46 6.22 -5.62
C ILE A 311 -5.01 6.22 -7.05
N ALA A 312 -6.25 5.79 -7.27
CA ALA A 312 -6.90 5.69 -8.59
C ALA A 312 -7.51 7.01 -9.07
N ALA A 313 -7.90 7.93 -8.18
CA ALA A 313 -8.37 9.27 -8.54
C ALA A 313 -7.30 10.09 -9.29
N PHE A 314 -6.06 9.59 -9.29
CA PHE A 314 -4.98 10.08 -10.13
C PHE A 314 -5.20 9.87 -11.63
N THR A 315 -6.19 9.08 -12.03
CA THR A 315 -6.44 8.79 -13.45
C THR A 315 -7.64 9.54 -14.03
N ALA A 316 -8.48 10.19 -13.24
CA ALA A 316 -9.81 10.56 -13.72
C ALA A 316 -10.19 12.06 -13.74
N GLU A 317 -9.68 12.93 -12.85
CA GLU A 317 -10.24 14.30 -12.78
C GLU A 317 -9.21 15.36 -12.42
N ASN A 318 -8.65 16.03 -13.42
CA ASN A 318 -8.06 17.35 -13.17
C ASN A 318 -8.16 18.30 -14.36
N SER A 319 -8.41 19.56 -14.02
CA SER A 319 -8.64 20.72 -14.87
C SER A 319 -7.42 21.20 -15.69
N GLY A 320 -6.32 20.46 -15.72
CA GLY A 320 -5.14 20.77 -16.53
C GLY A 320 -5.03 19.87 -17.75
N TYR A 321 -4.30 20.29 -18.75
CA TYR A 321 -4.06 19.53 -19.97
C TYR A 321 -2.64 18.95 -19.95
N LEU A 322 -2.48 17.68 -20.33
CA LEU A 322 -1.17 17.15 -20.70
C LEU A 322 -0.84 17.58 -22.14
N ILE A 323 0.44 17.54 -22.44
CA ILE A 323 0.92 17.83 -23.78
C ILE A 323 0.56 16.66 -24.71
N ASP A 324 -0.02 16.99 -25.85
CA ASP A 324 -0.22 16.07 -26.95
C ASP A 324 1.02 16.12 -27.87
N TYR A 325 1.78 15.03 -27.93
CA TYR A 325 2.97 14.94 -28.78
C TYR A 325 2.59 14.43 -30.17
N VAL A 326 2.75 15.27 -31.16
CA VAL A 326 2.60 14.87 -32.57
C VAL A 326 3.98 14.62 -33.15
N ILE A 327 4.33 13.35 -33.30
CA ILE A 327 5.63 12.93 -33.82
C ILE A 327 5.49 12.53 -35.27
N THR A 328 6.23 13.21 -36.16
CA THR A 328 6.31 12.92 -37.59
C THR A 328 7.67 12.32 -37.96
N THR A 329 7.71 11.52 -39.02
CA THR A 329 8.97 11.02 -39.54
C THR A 329 9.70 12.13 -40.31
N GLY A 330 10.97 12.38 -39.98
CA GLY A 330 11.78 13.41 -40.61
C GLY A 330 13.05 13.72 -39.84
N GLU A 331 13.72 14.79 -40.17
CA GLU A 331 14.90 15.26 -39.42
C GLU A 331 14.52 15.56 -37.97
N LEU A 332 15.42 15.24 -37.03
CA LEU A 332 15.20 15.48 -35.62
C LEU A 332 15.00 16.98 -35.34
N SER A 333 13.79 17.34 -34.95
CA SER A 333 13.46 18.71 -34.57
C SER A 333 12.28 18.73 -33.57
N LEU A 334 12.32 19.74 -32.70
CA LEU A 334 11.28 20.00 -31.72
C LEU A 334 10.78 21.44 -31.90
N ARG A 335 9.51 21.63 -32.17
CA ARG A 335 8.87 22.94 -32.22
C ARG A 335 8.19 23.23 -30.89
N VAL A 336 8.73 24.19 -30.16
CA VAL A 336 8.23 24.65 -28.86
C VAL A 336 7.46 25.95 -29.05
N ASP A 337 6.15 25.92 -28.82
CA ASP A 337 5.34 27.12 -28.68
C ASP A 337 5.30 27.52 -27.20
N ALA A 338 6.16 28.42 -26.81
CA ALA A 338 6.35 28.81 -25.42
C ALA A 338 5.14 29.56 -24.84
N ARG A 339 4.28 30.18 -25.69
CA ARG A 339 3.05 30.86 -25.25
C ARG A 339 2.07 29.90 -24.56
N ASN A 340 2.06 28.64 -24.97
CA ASN A 340 1.18 27.63 -24.40
C ASN A 340 1.79 26.92 -23.18
N LEU A 341 3.08 27.08 -22.96
CA LEU A 341 3.83 26.45 -21.88
C LEU A 341 4.15 27.41 -20.73
N SER A 342 4.19 28.71 -21.01
CA SER A 342 4.48 29.76 -20.03
C SER A 342 3.59 30.97 -20.26
N GLU A 343 3.16 31.62 -19.19
CA GLU A 343 2.37 32.86 -19.25
C GLU A 343 3.21 34.09 -19.64
N THR A 344 4.54 33.96 -19.58
CA THR A 344 5.49 35.04 -19.75
C THR A 344 6.28 35.01 -21.07
N SER A 345 6.20 33.94 -21.85
CA SER A 345 6.93 33.80 -23.11
C SER A 345 6.03 33.83 -24.34
N TYR A 346 6.45 34.53 -25.40
CA TYR A 346 5.62 34.82 -26.58
C TYR A 346 6.23 34.29 -27.90
N GLY A 347 7.19 33.36 -27.85
CA GLY A 347 7.87 32.85 -29.04
C GLY A 347 7.48 31.45 -29.49
N VAL A 348 7.68 31.17 -30.77
CA VAL A 348 7.70 29.81 -31.32
C VAL A 348 9.11 29.49 -31.73
N TYR A 349 9.69 28.49 -31.12
CA TYR A 349 11.10 28.11 -31.33
C TYR A 349 11.17 26.74 -31.99
N THR A 350 12.12 26.58 -32.91
CA THR A 350 12.43 25.28 -33.51
C THR A 350 13.82 24.87 -33.06
N VAL A 351 13.91 23.83 -32.25
CA VAL A 351 15.15 23.29 -31.70
C VAL A 351 15.59 22.08 -32.53
N LYS A 352 16.82 22.06 -32.94
CA LYS A 352 17.45 20.96 -33.71
C LYS A 352 18.75 20.52 -33.04
N PRO A 353 19.23 19.28 -33.31
CA PRO A 353 20.60 18.91 -32.94
C PRO A 353 21.65 19.85 -33.51
N GLY A 354 22.78 19.89 -32.86
CA GLY A 354 23.93 20.73 -33.24
C GLY A 354 24.42 21.56 -32.07
N ARG A 355 23.50 22.22 -31.37
CA ARG A 355 23.83 23.06 -30.21
C ARG A 355 22.72 23.01 -29.15
N PRO A 356 23.06 23.28 -27.86
CA PRO A 356 22.04 23.43 -26.82
C PRO A 356 21.09 24.59 -27.10
N CYS A 357 19.81 24.39 -26.76
CA CYS A 357 18.83 25.45 -26.66
C CYS A 357 18.81 25.97 -25.22
N TRP A 358 19.00 27.26 -25.06
CA TRP A 358 19.08 27.90 -23.75
C TRP A 358 17.75 28.43 -23.30
N VAL A 359 17.38 28.14 -22.06
CA VAL A 359 16.19 28.70 -21.41
C VAL A 359 16.66 29.70 -20.35
N ARG A 360 16.48 30.99 -20.59
CA ARG A 360 16.93 32.07 -19.70
C ARG A 360 15.74 32.86 -19.13
N GLY A 361 15.98 33.50 -18.02
CA GLY A 361 15.00 34.33 -17.33
C GLY A 361 15.36 34.54 -15.86
N ALA A 362 14.74 35.49 -15.20
CA ALA A 362 14.95 35.77 -13.78
C ALA A 362 14.64 34.55 -12.90
N SER A 363 15.12 34.56 -11.65
CA SER A 363 14.71 33.54 -10.69
C SER A 363 13.20 33.65 -10.47
N GLY A 364 12.47 32.53 -10.50
CA GLY A 364 11.01 32.51 -10.40
C GLY A 364 10.26 32.77 -11.72
N ALA A 365 10.94 33.06 -12.85
CA ALA A 365 10.29 33.28 -14.16
C ALA A 365 9.59 32.04 -14.74
N GLY A 366 9.75 30.86 -14.14
CA GLY A 366 9.05 29.64 -14.56
C GLY A 366 9.87 28.73 -15.48
N LYS A 367 11.21 28.84 -15.52
CA LYS A 367 12.09 27.98 -16.35
C LYS A 367 11.86 26.50 -16.10
N SER A 368 11.97 26.05 -14.85
CA SER A 368 11.70 24.65 -14.46
C SER A 368 10.28 24.24 -14.81
N LEU A 369 9.31 25.12 -14.63
CA LEU A 369 7.91 24.88 -14.98
C LEU A 369 7.71 24.67 -16.48
N LEU A 370 8.38 25.45 -17.32
CA LEU A 370 8.36 25.27 -18.78
C LEU A 370 8.97 23.92 -19.16
N LEU A 371 10.12 23.55 -18.58
CA LEU A 371 10.80 22.27 -18.83
C LEU A 371 9.94 21.09 -18.40
N GLU A 372 9.33 21.14 -17.21
CA GLU A 372 8.45 20.10 -16.69
C GLU A 372 7.16 19.95 -17.52
N ARG A 373 6.59 21.06 -17.98
CA ARG A 373 5.44 21.05 -18.90
C ARG A 373 5.83 20.43 -20.24
N LEU A 374 6.97 20.82 -20.82
CA LEU A 374 7.49 20.24 -22.05
C LEU A 374 7.69 18.73 -21.97
N LEU A 375 8.08 18.21 -20.81
CA LEU A 375 8.21 16.77 -20.54
C LEU A 375 6.86 16.07 -20.27
N GLY A 376 5.76 16.79 -20.18
CA GLY A 376 4.46 16.23 -19.81
C GLY A 376 4.38 15.75 -18.36
N VAL A 377 5.35 16.09 -17.52
CA VAL A 377 5.32 15.76 -16.06
C VAL A 377 4.58 16.80 -15.25
N ARG A 378 4.14 17.88 -15.87
CA ARG A 378 3.29 18.91 -15.27
C ARG A 378 2.17 19.35 -16.23
N ALA A 379 0.98 19.57 -15.70
CA ALA A 379 -0.16 20.00 -16.51
C ALA A 379 0.01 21.42 -17.06
N THR A 380 -0.54 21.66 -18.24
CA THR A 380 -0.63 22.97 -18.89
C THR A 380 -1.99 23.61 -18.57
N THR A 381 -2.09 24.94 -18.72
CA THR A 381 -3.33 25.70 -18.51
C THR A 381 -4.30 25.57 -19.69
N SER A 382 -3.82 25.15 -20.86
CA SER A 382 -4.60 24.98 -22.08
C SER A 382 -4.17 23.71 -22.84
N PRO A 383 -5.00 23.17 -23.74
CA PRO A 383 -4.57 22.06 -24.62
C PRO A 383 -3.37 22.48 -25.44
N THR A 384 -2.28 21.78 -25.27
CA THR A 384 -1.00 22.11 -25.92
C THR A 384 -0.54 20.95 -26.77
N ARG A 385 -0.22 21.22 -28.04
CA ARG A 385 0.41 20.28 -28.95
C ARG A 385 1.86 20.64 -29.17
N LEU A 386 2.75 19.69 -28.95
CA LEU A 386 4.15 19.79 -29.35
C LEU A 386 4.36 19.01 -30.67
N LEU A 387 4.80 19.73 -31.68
CA LEU A 387 5.17 19.13 -32.96
C LEU A 387 6.63 18.72 -32.90
N MET A 388 6.87 17.45 -33.14
CA MET A 388 8.20 16.87 -33.16
C MET A 388 8.43 16.12 -34.47
N SER A 389 9.65 16.11 -34.94
CA SER A 389 10.07 15.27 -36.04
C SER A 389 11.26 14.41 -35.61
N ALA A 390 11.25 13.15 -35.97
CA ALA A 390 12.31 12.22 -35.65
C ALA A 390 12.53 11.22 -36.80
N PRO A 391 13.78 10.73 -37.04
CA PRO A 391 14.08 9.84 -38.15
C PRO A 391 13.23 8.58 -38.23
N GLN A 392 12.79 8.07 -37.05
CA GLN A 392 11.96 6.86 -36.96
C GLN A 392 10.54 7.13 -36.39
N GLY A 393 10.13 8.40 -36.27
CA GLY A 393 8.84 8.76 -35.64
C GLY A 393 8.78 8.45 -34.14
N THR A 394 9.90 8.19 -33.47
CA THR A 394 9.97 7.91 -32.02
C THR A 394 10.99 8.79 -31.33
N LEU A 395 10.64 9.26 -30.13
CA LEU A 395 11.45 10.13 -29.28
C LEU A 395 11.55 9.58 -27.86
N ARG A 396 12.68 9.83 -27.23
CA ARG A 396 12.86 9.58 -25.79
C ARG A 396 13.34 10.83 -25.08
N PHE A 397 12.81 11.03 -23.89
CA PHE A 397 13.22 12.13 -23.03
C PHE A 397 14.18 11.65 -21.95
N VAL A 398 15.21 12.46 -21.69
CA VAL A 398 16.12 12.32 -20.54
C VAL A 398 16.07 13.61 -19.77
N TYR A 399 15.91 13.54 -18.46
CA TYR A 399 15.66 14.72 -17.63
C TYR A 399 16.56 14.77 -16.40
N LEU A 400 17.19 15.92 -16.18
CA LEU A 400 17.82 16.31 -14.93
C LEU A 400 16.94 17.38 -14.26
N PRO A 401 16.23 17.08 -13.18
CA PRO A 401 15.46 18.06 -12.43
C PRO A 401 16.38 18.93 -11.55
N GLN A 402 15.88 20.10 -11.15
CA GLN A 402 16.57 20.99 -10.22
C GLN A 402 16.85 20.32 -8.87
N GLU A 403 15.88 19.57 -8.33
CA GLU A 403 16.03 18.71 -7.15
C GLU A 403 15.99 17.24 -7.59
N ALA A 404 17.12 16.57 -7.61
CA ALA A 404 17.21 15.20 -8.07
C ALA A 404 17.18 14.21 -6.89
N GLY A 405 16.24 13.27 -6.93
CA GLY A 405 16.16 12.16 -5.99
C GLY A 405 17.18 11.07 -6.29
N LEU A 406 17.66 10.40 -5.24
CA LEU A 406 18.51 9.22 -5.32
C LEU A 406 17.78 7.99 -4.78
N LEU A 407 18.06 6.83 -5.38
CA LEU A 407 17.69 5.52 -4.83
C LEU A 407 18.61 5.18 -3.66
N VAL A 408 18.07 4.47 -2.68
CA VAL A 408 18.87 3.79 -1.65
C VAL A 408 19.64 2.67 -2.33
N GLY A 409 20.95 2.85 -2.48
CA GLY A 409 21.85 1.94 -3.20
C GLY A 409 23.16 2.63 -3.57
N THR A 410 23.99 1.97 -4.36
CA THR A 410 25.29 2.47 -4.79
C THR A 410 25.17 3.59 -5.82
N ALA A 411 26.29 4.31 -6.06
CA ALA A 411 26.35 5.31 -7.13
C ALA A 411 26.11 4.68 -8.52
N HIS A 412 26.63 3.47 -8.77
CA HIS A 412 26.41 2.73 -10.01
C HIS A 412 24.94 2.39 -10.23
N GLU A 413 24.26 1.86 -9.21
CA GLU A 413 22.80 1.58 -9.28
C GLU A 413 22.01 2.86 -9.55
N ASN A 414 22.42 3.97 -8.98
CA ASN A 414 21.82 5.28 -9.22
C ASN A 414 22.07 5.80 -10.63
N VAL A 415 23.26 5.60 -11.21
CA VAL A 415 23.55 6.00 -12.60
C VAL A 415 22.83 5.09 -13.58
N ALA A 416 22.84 3.78 -13.36
CA ALA A 416 22.13 2.82 -14.20
C ALA A 416 20.61 2.99 -14.11
N PHE A 417 20.07 3.23 -12.92
CA PHE A 417 18.65 3.48 -12.64
C PHE A 417 17.72 2.43 -13.28
N GLY A 418 18.04 1.14 -13.11
CA GLY A 418 17.29 0.02 -13.67
C GLY A 418 17.48 -0.22 -15.17
N ARG A 419 18.41 0.48 -15.80
CA ARG A 419 18.79 0.26 -17.21
C ARG A 419 20.02 -0.63 -17.28
N ASP A 420 20.15 -1.38 -18.37
CA ASP A 420 21.33 -2.19 -18.66
C ASP A 420 22.46 -1.29 -19.20
N ILE A 421 23.07 -0.51 -18.30
CA ILE A 421 24.20 0.37 -18.60
C ILE A 421 25.49 -0.33 -18.14
N PRO A 422 26.47 -0.56 -19.03
CA PRO A 422 27.74 -1.17 -18.66
C PRO A 422 28.47 -0.36 -17.56
N VAL A 423 29.10 -1.06 -16.63
CA VAL A 423 29.79 -0.45 -15.47
C VAL A 423 30.82 0.60 -15.90
N HIS A 424 31.59 0.34 -16.98
CA HIS A 424 32.58 1.27 -17.48
C HIS A 424 31.98 2.59 -18.00
N ILE A 425 30.74 2.58 -18.48
CA ILE A 425 29.99 3.79 -18.84
C ILE A 425 29.60 4.56 -17.57
N CYS A 426 29.11 3.86 -16.53
CA CYS A 426 28.83 4.49 -15.26
C CYS A 426 30.06 5.13 -14.65
N ASP A 427 31.21 4.43 -14.65
CA ASP A 427 32.50 4.93 -14.16
C ASP A 427 32.93 6.18 -14.90
N ARG A 428 32.84 6.18 -16.23
CA ARG A 428 33.21 7.31 -17.05
C ARG A 428 32.41 8.57 -16.70
N TYR A 429 31.11 8.45 -16.51
CA TYR A 429 30.28 9.61 -16.17
C TYR A 429 30.44 10.04 -14.71
N LEU A 430 30.64 9.11 -13.77
CA LEU A 430 30.99 9.45 -12.39
C LEU A 430 32.31 10.24 -12.34
N GLN A 431 33.36 9.83 -13.10
CA GLN A 431 34.60 10.56 -13.19
C GLN A 431 34.41 11.95 -13.83
N ALA A 432 33.63 12.04 -14.91
CA ALA A 432 33.38 13.28 -15.61
C ALA A 432 32.71 14.36 -14.74
N VAL A 433 31.83 13.92 -13.80
CA VAL A 433 31.20 14.84 -12.85
C VAL A 433 32.00 15.02 -11.54
N GLY A 434 33.25 14.55 -11.49
CA GLY A 434 34.15 14.72 -10.34
C GLY A 434 33.81 13.81 -9.15
N LEU A 435 33.35 12.58 -9.40
CA LEU A 435 33.01 11.58 -8.41
C LEU A 435 33.82 10.28 -8.58
N SER A 436 35.13 10.42 -8.79
CA SER A 436 36.04 9.29 -9.00
C SER A 436 36.12 8.34 -7.81
N GLU A 437 35.83 8.79 -6.63
CA GLU A 437 35.78 7.98 -5.41
C GLU A 437 34.67 6.94 -5.40
N PHE A 438 33.65 7.06 -6.24
CA PHE A 438 32.55 6.10 -6.38
C PHE A 438 32.70 5.13 -7.55
N THR A 439 33.77 5.23 -8.32
CA THR A 439 34.00 4.35 -9.48
C THR A 439 34.51 2.97 -9.05
N SER A 440 34.44 2.00 -9.95
CA SER A 440 34.86 0.63 -9.71
C SER A 440 36.29 0.56 -9.17
N GLY A 441 36.52 -0.20 -8.12
CA GLY A 441 37.79 -0.35 -7.44
C GLY A 441 38.19 0.81 -6.50
N SER A 442 37.39 1.85 -6.39
CA SER A 442 37.62 2.95 -5.46
C SER A 442 37.06 2.66 -4.08
N ALA A 443 37.51 3.42 -3.06
CA ALA A 443 37.16 3.17 -1.65
C ALA A 443 35.65 3.23 -1.36
N ARG A 444 34.91 4.08 -2.07
CA ARG A 444 33.48 4.33 -1.88
C ARG A 444 32.58 3.70 -2.95
N CYS A 445 33.09 2.78 -3.78
CA CYS A 445 32.31 2.20 -4.88
C CYS A 445 31.08 1.38 -4.39
N HIS A 446 31.12 0.87 -3.16
CA HIS A 446 30.04 0.11 -2.55
C HIS A 446 29.22 0.91 -1.51
N ASP A 447 29.55 2.20 -1.31
CA ASP A 447 28.83 3.04 -0.36
C ASP A 447 27.39 3.25 -0.81
N THR A 448 26.47 3.18 0.14
CA THR A 448 25.08 3.57 -0.08
C THR A 448 24.97 5.09 -0.14
N VAL A 449 24.47 5.63 -1.24
CA VAL A 449 24.44 7.07 -1.49
C VAL A 449 23.18 7.78 -0.98
N ALA A 450 22.15 7.01 -0.59
CA ALA A 450 20.91 7.58 -0.04
C ALA A 450 20.34 6.69 1.07
N GLY A 451 19.40 7.23 1.88
CA GLY A 451 18.81 6.56 3.04
C GLY A 451 19.42 7.03 4.36
N GLU A 452 19.09 6.37 5.48
CA GLU A 452 19.55 6.74 6.82
C GLU A 452 21.09 6.65 6.97
N SER A 453 21.72 5.74 6.23
CA SER A 453 23.16 5.56 6.18
C SER A 453 23.81 6.22 4.95
N GLY A 454 23.06 7.00 4.19
CA GLY A 454 23.55 7.67 2.99
C GLY A 454 24.68 8.65 3.31
N SER A 455 25.83 8.46 2.65
CA SER A 455 27.08 9.17 2.95
C SER A 455 27.37 10.34 2.01
N VAL A 456 26.42 10.73 1.14
CA VAL A 456 26.66 11.78 0.15
C VAL A 456 26.10 13.13 0.54
N SER A 457 26.86 14.19 0.23
CA SER A 457 26.40 15.58 0.32
C SER A 457 25.35 15.88 -0.75
N GLY A 458 24.56 16.94 -0.55
CA GLY A 458 23.57 17.36 -1.56
C GLY A 458 24.21 17.65 -2.93
N GLY A 459 25.44 18.17 -2.94
CA GLY A 459 26.22 18.40 -4.18
C GLY A 459 26.65 17.10 -4.86
N GLU A 460 27.11 16.10 -4.11
CA GLU A 460 27.43 14.76 -4.66
C GLU A 460 26.19 14.09 -5.22
N GLY A 461 25.06 14.15 -4.48
CA GLY A 461 23.79 13.58 -4.94
C GLY A 461 23.34 14.16 -6.28
N ARG A 462 23.48 15.47 -6.46
CA ARG A 462 23.15 16.15 -7.72
C ARG A 462 24.09 15.73 -8.85
N ARG A 463 25.39 15.57 -8.57
CA ARG A 463 26.38 15.07 -9.54
C ARG A 463 26.11 13.63 -9.97
N ILE A 464 25.67 12.75 -9.05
CA ILE A 464 25.24 11.40 -9.39
C ILE A 464 24.03 11.43 -10.34
N ALA A 465 23.05 12.29 -10.08
CA ALA A 465 21.88 12.44 -10.96
C ALA A 465 22.25 13.00 -12.34
N LEU A 466 23.21 13.91 -12.40
CA LEU A 466 23.77 14.40 -13.68
C LEU A 466 24.46 13.26 -14.44
N ALA A 467 25.30 12.46 -13.77
CA ALA A 467 25.92 11.27 -14.36
C ALA A 467 24.88 10.27 -14.90
N ARG A 468 23.78 10.04 -14.15
CA ARG A 468 22.62 9.24 -14.57
C ARG A 468 22.04 9.76 -15.89
N THR A 469 21.84 11.06 -15.99
CA THR A 469 21.21 11.70 -17.15
C THR A 469 22.11 11.60 -18.38
N LEU A 470 23.42 11.89 -18.23
CA LEU A 470 24.39 11.80 -19.31
C LEU A 470 24.61 10.36 -19.78
N ALA A 471 24.73 9.39 -18.86
CA ALA A 471 24.86 7.98 -19.20
C ALA A 471 23.62 7.45 -19.93
N ALA A 472 22.43 7.89 -19.51
CA ALA A 472 21.19 7.55 -20.20
C ALA A 472 21.14 8.07 -21.63
N ALA A 473 21.58 9.28 -21.87
CA ALA A 473 21.57 9.87 -23.20
C ALA A 473 22.52 9.16 -24.16
N GLU A 474 23.70 8.75 -23.67
CA GLU A 474 24.69 8.04 -24.52
C GLU A 474 24.24 6.62 -24.89
N THR A 475 23.79 5.84 -23.91
CA THR A 475 23.33 4.46 -24.15
C THR A 475 22.18 4.39 -25.16
N PHE A 476 21.37 5.44 -25.24
CA PHE A 476 20.32 5.52 -26.24
C PHE A 476 20.86 5.81 -27.64
N ASN A 477 22.01 6.47 -27.75
CA ASN A 477 22.63 6.82 -29.06
C ASN A 477 23.47 5.68 -29.64
N GLU A 478 24.01 4.77 -28.85
CA GLU A 478 24.89 3.67 -29.32
C GLU A 478 24.12 2.52 -30.01
N GLN A 479 22.85 2.32 -29.72
CA GLN A 479 21.99 1.31 -30.38
C GLN A 479 21.51 1.78 -31.77
N LYS A 480 22.43 2.12 -32.64
CA LYS A 480 22.30 2.94 -33.88
C LYS A 480 21.28 2.50 -34.94
N ALA A 481 20.69 1.32 -34.91
CA ALA A 481 19.79 0.88 -36.01
C ALA A 481 18.30 1.04 -35.72
N LEU A 482 17.88 1.10 -34.45
CA LEU A 482 16.48 1.13 -34.02
C LEU A 482 16.20 2.08 -32.84
N SER A 483 17.16 2.94 -32.46
CA SER A 483 17.00 3.80 -31.28
C SER A 483 16.15 5.03 -31.57
N PRO A 484 15.18 5.34 -30.70
CA PRO A 484 14.46 6.61 -30.76
C PRO A 484 15.43 7.79 -30.58
N ALA A 485 15.16 8.89 -31.28
CA ALA A 485 15.94 10.11 -31.12
C ALA A 485 15.79 10.67 -29.69
N THR A 486 16.87 11.23 -29.15
CA THR A 486 16.93 11.67 -27.76
C THR A 486 16.68 13.17 -27.63
N VAL A 487 15.81 13.54 -26.69
CA VAL A 487 15.63 14.91 -26.19
C VAL A 487 16.11 14.95 -24.74
N MET A 488 17.17 15.72 -24.49
CA MET A 488 17.77 15.90 -23.18
C MET A 488 17.31 17.25 -22.61
N VAL A 489 16.76 17.24 -21.42
CA VAL A 489 16.30 18.42 -20.71
C VAL A 489 17.06 18.52 -19.39
N LEU A 490 17.78 19.63 -19.21
CA LEU A 490 18.67 19.83 -18.07
C LEU A 490 18.28 21.12 -17.33
N ASP A 491 17.92 20.98 -16.06
CA ASP A 491 17.58 22.11 -15.19
C ASP A 491 18.78 22.42 -14.26
N GLU A 492 19.48 23.49 -14.55
CA GLU A 492 20.69 23.97 -13.87
C GLU A 492 21.80 22.89 -13.70
N PRO A 493 22.30 22.27 -14.76
CA PRO A 493 23.19 21.10 -14.68
C PRO A 493 24.53 21.37 -13.98
N THR A 494 24.99 22.60 -13.93
CA THR A 494 26.28 22.98 -13.38
C THR A 494 26.24 23.64 -12.01
N ALA A 495 25.06 23.78 -11.42
CA ALA A 495 24.92 24.40 -10.10
C ALA A 495 25.69 23.63 -9.01
N GLY A 496 26.55 24.35 -8.28
CA GLY A 496 27.39 23.79 -7.21
C GLY A 496 28.61 22.99 -7.67
N LEU A 497 28.99 23.07 -8.95
CA LEU A 497 30.23 22.49 -9.47
C LEU A 497 31.38 23.48 -9.38
N ASP A 498 32.58 22.94 -9.09
CA ASP A 498 33.83 23.67 -9.24
C ASP A 498 34.16 23.97 -10.74
N ALA A 499 34.97 24.97 -11.01
CA ALA A 499 35.22 25.43 -12.37
C ALA A 499 35.78 24.33 -13.32
N PRO A 500 36.73 23.46 -12.91
CA PRO A 500 37.22 22.38 -13.78
C PRO A 500 36.14 21.32 -14.10
N THR A 501 35.30 20.94 -13.11
CA THR A 501 34.23 19.99 -13.32
C THR A 501 33.12 20.59 -14.18
N ARG A 502 32.78 21.86 -13.97
CA ARG A 502 31.84 22.63 -14.77
C ARG A 502 32.23 22.66 -16.25
N ALA A 503 33.48 22.97 -16.55
CA ALA A 503 33.98 23.00 -17.93
C ALA A 503 33.80 21.62 -18.61
N ARG A 504 34.18 20.54 -17.94
CA ARG A 504 33.99 19.18 -18.45
C ARG A 504 32.54 18.83 -18.71
N VAL A 505 31.65 19.23 -17.82
CA VAL A 505 30.21 18.99 -17.97
C VAL A 505 29.66 19.74 -19.16
N TRP A 506 30.07 20.99 -19.38
CA TRP A 506 29.68 21.76 -20.56
C TRP A 506 30.16 21.11 -21.86
N GLU A 507 31.40 20.61 -21.92
CA GLU A 507 31.90 19.87 -23.08
C GLU A 507 31.06 18.61 -23.38
N LEU A 508 30.63 17.88 -22.34
CA LEU A 508 29.76 16.71 -22.49
C LEU A 508 28.37 17.09 -23.02
N ILE A 509 27.79 18.18 -22.51
CA ILE A 509 26.49 18.68 -22.95
C ILE A 509 26.58 19.17 -24.42
N GLU A 510 27.61 19.91 -24.80
CA GLU A 510 27.83 20.33 -26.20
C GLU A 510 28.02 19.11 -27.11
N ARG A 511 28.78 18.10 -26.68
CA ARG A 511 28.96 16.87 -27.44
C ARG A 511 27.67 16.12 -27.64
N ALA A 512 26.82 16.00 -26.58
CA ALA A 512 25.52 15.39 -26.67
C ALA A 512 24.57 16.14 -27.62
N ALA A 513 24.67 17.46 -27.68
CA ALA A 513 23.85 18.29 -28.56
C ALA A 513 24.11 18.05 -30.07
N HIS A 514 25.26 17.49 -30.48
CA HIS A 514 25.46 17.12 -31.86
C HIS A 514 24.54 16.03 -32.38
N THR A 515 24.04 15.14 -31.49
CA THR A 515 23.22 13.98 -31.88
C THR A 515 21.85 13.99 -31.26
N ALA A 516 21.64 14.82 -30.24
CA ALA A 516 20.36 14.93 -29.49
C ALA A 516 19.89 16.39 -29.48
N ILE A 517 18.57 16.57 -29.29
CA ILE A 517 18.04 17.89 -28.90
C ILE A 517 18.37 18.09 -27.43
N VAL A 518 19.02 19.20 -27.09
CA VAL A 518 19.37 19.55 -25.71
C VAL A 518 18.77 20.90 -25.35
N LEU A 519 17.95 20.91 -24.28
CA LEU A 519 17.41 22.11 -23.67
C LEU A 519 18.02 22.27 -22.28
N VAL A 520 18.57 23.45 -22.01
CA VAL A 520 19.27 23.74 -20.76
C VAL A 520 18.74 25.02 -20.14
N SER A 521 18.30 24.95 -18.89
CA SER A 521 18.15 26.14 -18.06
C SER A 521 19.44 26.36 -17.26
N THR A 522 19.92 27.57 -17.19
CA THR A 522 21.09 27.91 -16.36
C THR A 522 21.12 29.37 -15.99
N HIS A 523 21.67 29.65 -14.80
CA HIS A 523 22.09 30.97 -14.35
C HIS A 523 23.62 31.15 -14.43
N ASP A 524 24.33 30.15 -14.96
CA ASP A 524 25.78 30.16 -15.05
C ASP A 524 26.22 31.15 -16.14
N GLU A 525 27.03 32.16 -15.77
CA GLU A 525 27.59 33.13 -16.68
C GLU A 525 28.67 32.52 -17.60
N ASP A 526 29.34 31.45 -17.10
CA ASP A 526 30.36 30.71 -17.85
C ASP A 526 29.77 29.69 -18.85
N ALA A 527 28.44 29.64 -18.99
CA ALA A 527 27.80 28.77 -19.96
C ALA A 527 28.24 29.11 -21.39
N PRO A 528 28.60 28.11 -22.25
CA PRO A 528 29.15 28.33 -23.56
C PRO A 528 28.13 28.78 -24.62
N ALA A 529 27.19 29.63 -24.23
CA ALA A 529 26.16 30.15 -25.11
C ALA A 529 26.76 31.13 -26.14
N ARG A 530 26.38 30.97 -27.41
CA ARG A 530 26.81 31.79 -28.52
C ARG A 530 25.67 32.61 -29.09
N GLN A 531 25.97 33.66 -29.83
CA GLN A 531 24.94 34.55 -30.40
C GLN A 531 23.95 33.85 -31.35
N ASP A 532 24.38 32.74 -31.99
CA ASP A 532 23.58 31.99 -32.95
C ASP A 532 22.79 30.84 -32.29
N ASP A 533 22.90 30.65 -30.98
CA ASP A 533 22.18 29.60 -30.26
C ASP A 533 20.67 29.95 -30.11
N THR A 534 19.82 28.92 -30.13
CA THR A 534 18.39 29.12 -29.84
C THR A 534 18.21 29.52 -28.37
N LEU A 535 17.62 30.69 -28.15
CA LEU A 535 17.36 31.23 -26.82
C LEU A 535 15.85 31.38 -26.58
N ILE A 536 15.34 30.73 -25.52
CA ILE A 536 13.98 30.90 -25.01
C ILE A 536 14.07 31.83 -23.80
N GLU A 537 13.54 33.05 -23.94
CA GLU A 537 13.50 34.02 -22.85
C GLU A 537 12.13 33.96 -22.14
N LEU A 538 12.16 33.97 -20.78
CA LEU A 538 11.00 33.92 -19.89
C LEU A 538 10.93 35.16 -19.00
#